data_164ce841935081499405ca8a869b9b9e
#
_entry.id   164ce841935081499405ca8a869b9b9e
#
_cell.length_a   1.000
_cell.length_b   1.000
_cell.length_c   1.000
_cell.angle_alpha   90.00
_cell.angle_beta   90.00
_cell.angle_gamma   90.00
#
_symmetry.space_group_name_H-M   'P 1'
#
loop_
_entity.id
_entity.type
_entity.pdbx_description
1 polymer ?
#
loop_
_entity_poly.entity_id
_entity_poly.type
_entity_poly.pdbx_seq_one_letter_code
_entity_poly.pdbx_strand_id
1 'polypeptide(L)'
;MLTALAKLDNAALAEESHLPGWTRGHVLAHLARNADALVNVFAGRPMYASAEARDSDIERDAARPLEVQLADVRATHAAFLAQTEQDQDWSRTVELRNGVTDLASNVPFRRLVEVELHHVDLNIGYELSDLPREFTAREIAFLADRWSGRPEVPPVTLQIEGDGDGSTWHTGGGEGGPVTLLGTGAELLAWLAGRGDGGAHLTVVGGPLPALPPL
;
A
#
# COMPACT_ATOMS: atom_id res chain seq x y z
N MET A 1 7.81 -12.32 0.38
CA MET A 1 6.44 -12.76 0.07
C MET A 1 6.39 -14.14 -0.61
N LEU A 2 6.72 -14.33 -1.90
CA LEU A 2 6.49 -15.60 -2.64
C LEU A 2 7.11 -16.85 -1.97
N THR A 3 8.30 -16.73 -1.36
CA THR A 3 8.94 -17.85 -0.64
C THR A 3 8.18 -18.26 0.62
N ALA A 4 7.55 -17.30 1.31
CA ALA A 4 6.71 -17.59 2.47
C ALA A 4 5.40 -18.25 2.03
N LEU A 5 4.76 -17.73 0.99
CA LEU A 5 3.52 -18.28 0.42
C LEU A 5 3.66 -19.70 -0.11
N ALA A 6 4.82 -20.04 -0.69
CA ALA A 6 5.08 -21.40 -1.19
C ALA A 6 5.11 -22.50 -0.10
N LYS A 7 5.08 -22.11 1.18
CA LYS A 7 5.00 -23.02 2.32
C LYS A 7 3.56 -23.29 2.79
N LEU A 8 2.60 -22.55 2.26
CA LEU A 8 1.17 -22.70 2.56
C LEU A 8 0.56 -23.83 1.74
N ASP A 9 -0.65 -24.19 2.07
CA ASP A 9 -1.50 -25.09 1.30
C ASP A 9 -2.76 -24.37 0.76
N ASN A 10 -3.58 -25.08 0.01
CA ASN A 10 -4.81 -24.50 -0.54
C ASN A 10 -5.82 -24.09 0.56
N ALA A 11 -5.83 -24.76 1.71
CA ALA A 11 -6.75 -24.43 2.79
C ALA A 11 -6.39 -23.07 3.41
N ALA A 12 -5.10 -22.77 3.52
CA ALA A 12 -4.61 -21.50 4.03
C ALA A 12 -5.05 -20.28 3.19
N LEU A 13 -5.36 -20.47 1.90
CA LEU A 13 -5.86 -19.36 1.06
C LEU A 13 -7.26 -18.89 1.44
N ALA A 14 -8.07 -19.78 2.02
CA ALA A 14 -9.42 -19.45 2.49
C ALA A 14 -9.43 -18.76 3.86
N GLU A 15 -8.30 -18.72 4.56
CA GLU A 15 -8.19 -18.04 5.84
C GLU A 15 -8.26 -16.51 5.66
N GLU A 16 -8.72 -15.83 6.71
CA GLU A 16 -8.85 -14.37 6.73
C GLU A 16 -7.49 -13.69 6.61
N SER A 17 -7.44 -12.65 5.78
CA SER A 17 -6.34 -11.69 5.74
C SER A 17 -6.56 -10.59 6.80
N HIS A 18 -5.64 -9.65 6.92
CA HIS A 18 -5.85 -8.45 7.75
C HIS A 18 -6.84 -7.45 7.12
N LEU A 19 -7.23 -7.65 5.87
CA LEU A 19 -8.19 -6.79 5.19
C LEU A 19 -9.63 -7.30 5.45
N PRO A 20 -10.52 -6.47 6.01
CA PRO A 20 -11.90 -6.88 6.30
C PRO A 20 -12.61 -7.44 5.06
N GLY A 21 -13.19 -8.64 5.19
CA GLY A 21 -13.93 -9.31 4.12
C GLY A 21 -13.07 -9.98 3.05
N TRP A 22 -11.73 -9.91 3.16
CA TRP A 22 -10.81 -10.56 2.22
C TRP A 22 -10.08 -11.74 2.85
N THR A 23 -10.04 -12.85 2.14
CA THR A 23 -9.14 -13.96 2.43
C THR A 23 -7.75 -13.72 1.83
N ARG A 24 -6.77 -14.55 2.18
CA ARG A 24 -5.45 -14.53 1.56
C ARG A 24 -5.51 -14.71 0.04
N GLY A 25 -6.47 -15.53 -0.45
CA GLY A 25 -6.71 -15.70 -1.88
C GLY A 25 -7.12 -14.41 -2.57
N HIS A 26 -7.95 -13.58 -1.95
CA HIS A 26 -8.34 -12.27 -2.48
C HIS A 26 -7.13 -11.32 -2.58
N VAL A 27 -6.26 -11.31 -1.57
CA VAL A 27 -5.04 -10.49 -1.59
C VAL A 27 -4.12 -10.90 -2.73
N LEU A 28 -3.93 -12.21 -2.98
CA LEU A 28 -3.11 -12.69 -4.10
C LEU A 28 -3.72 -12.36 -5.45
N ALA A 29 -5.03 -12.56 -5.61
CA ALA A 29 -5.75 -12.19 -6.82
C ALA A 29 -5.63 -10.68 -7.08
N HIS A 30 -5.81 -9.85 -6.03
CA HIS A 30 -5.61 -8.41 -6.13
C HIS A 30 -4.18 -8.06 -6.59
N LEU A 31 -3.15 -8.65 -5.99
CA LEU A 31 -1.76 -8.39 -6.36
C LEU A 31 -1.46 -8.72 -7.83
N ALA A 32 -2.04 -9.79 -8.36
CA ALA A 32 -1.92 -10.13 -9.77
C ALA A 32 -2.61 -9.08 -10.65
N ARG A 33 -3.88 -8.78 -10.38
CA ARG A 33 -4.67 -7.78 -11.14
C ARG A 33 -4.10 -6.37 -11.04
N ASN A 34 -3.50 -6.01 -9.91
CA ASN A 34 -2.81 -4.72 -9.76
C ASN A 34 -1.60 -4.62 -10.70
N ALA A 35 -0.80 -5.68 -10.85
CA ALA A 35 0.31 -5.68 -11.78
C ALA A 35 -0.16 -5.50 -13.24
N ASP A 36 -1.21 -6.22 -13.66
CA ASP A 36 -1.83 -6.05 -14.99
C ASP A 36 -2.32 -4.62 -15.21
N ALA A 37 -2.95 -4.04 -14.19
CA ALA A 37 -3.45 -2.67 -14.25
C ALA A 37 -2.31 -1.65 -14.42
N LEU A 38 -1.16 -1.84 -13.76
CA LEU A 38 -0.02 -0.96 -13.93
C LEU A 38 0.68 -1.14 -15.29
N VAL A 39 0.65 -2.34 -15.88
CA VAL A 39 1.04 -2.55 -17.28
C VAL A 39 0.14 -1.75 -18.23
N ASN A 40 -1.18 -1.73 -17.96
CA ASN A 40 -2.12 -0.90 -18.74
C ASN A 40 -1.78 0.60 -18.62
N VAL A 41 -1.42 1.09 -17.44
CA VAL A 41 -0.99 2.48 -17.21
C VAL A 41 0.20 2.83 -18.08
N PHE A 42 1.24 1.98 -18.15
CA PHE A 42 2.38 2.20 -19.02
C PHE A 42 2.00 2.20 -20.50
N ALA A 43 1.01 1.42 -20.87
CA ALA A 43 0.48 1.39 -22.25
C ALA A 43 -0.53 2.51 -22.56
N GLY A 44 -0.76 3.46 -21.62
CA GLY A 44 -1.71 4.57 -21.81
C GLY A 44 -3.19 4.11 -21.82
N ARG A 45 -3.48 2.99 -21.18
CA ARG A 45 -4.84 2.45 -21.04
C ARG A 45 -5.35 2.64 -19.61
N PRO A 46 -6.68 2.66 -19.40
CA PRO A 46 -7.26 2.61 -18.06
C PRO A 46 -6.74 1.40 -17.26
N MET A 47 -6.51 1.57 -15.96
CA MET A 47 -6.06 0.48 -15.07
C MET A 47 -6.98 -0.74 -15.16
N TYR A 48 -8.28 -0.52 -15.10
CA TYR A 48 -9.33 -1.54 -15.15
C TYR A 48 -10.41 -1.08 -16.14
N ALA A 49 -11.18 -2.02 -16.67
CA ALA A 49 -12.31 -1.71 -17.53
C ALA A 49 -13.41 -0.94 -16.76
N SER A 50 -13.64 -1.31 -15.50
CA SER A 50 -14.47 -0.60 -14.51
C SER A 50 -14.12 -1.06 -13.09
N ALA A 51 -14.70 -0.41 -12.07
CA ALA A 51 -14.57 -0.85 -10.69
C ALA A 51 -15.20 -2.24 -10.48
N GLU A 52 -16.37 -2.47 -11.06
CA GLU A 52 -17.09 -3.76 -11.00
C GLU A 52 -16.30 -4.88 -11.68
N ALA A 53 -15.64 -4.59 -12.80
CA ALA A 53 -14.80 -5.56 -13.50
C ALA A 53 -13.60 -5.96 -12.63
N ARG A 54 -12.93 -5.00 -11.99
CA ARG A 54 -11.86 -5.25 -11.03
C ARG A 54 -12.30 -6.16 -9.90
N ASP A 55 -13.41 -5.82 -9.26
CA ASP A 55 -13.91 -6.55 -8.09
C ASP A 55 -14.36 -7.96 -8.48
N SER A 56 -15.02 -8.11 -9.63
CA SER A 56 -15.41 -9.42 -10.18
C SER A 56 -14.21 -10.29 -10.53
N ASP A 57 -13.13 -9.72 -11.06
CA ASP A 57 -11.91 -10.44 -11.38
C ASP A 57 -11.19 -10.94 -10.12
N ILE A 58 -11.13 -10.12 -9.07
CA ILE A 58 -10.55 -10.49 -7.78
C ILE A 58 -11.37 -11.62 -7.15
N GLU A 59 -12.69 -11.47 -7.08
CA GLU A 59 -13.59 -12.46 -6.49
C GLU A 59 -13.50 -13.82 -7.22
N ARG A 60 -13.54 -13.80 -8.56
CA ARG A 60 -13.39 -15.01 -9.38
C ARG A 60 -12.05 -15.72 -9.13
N ASP A 61 -10.97 -14.95 -9.00
CA ASP A 61 -9.61 -15.46 -8.92
C ASP A 61 -9.20 -15.89 -7.50
N ALA A 62 -9.88 -15.37 -6.48
CA ALA A 62 -9.57 -15.62 -5.06
C ALA A 62 -9.65 -17.10 -4.67
N ALA A 63 -10.58 -17.86 -5.28
CA ALA A 63 -10.78 -19.28 -4.99
C ALA A 63 -9.86 -20.24 -5.77
N ARG A 64 -8.96 -19.72 -6.63
CA ARG A 64 -8.06 -20.58 -7.43
C ARG A 64 -7.02 -21.28 -6.53
N PRO A 65 -6.54 -22.48 -6.93
CA PRO A 65 -5.48 -23.18 -6.20
C PRO A 65 -4.22 -22.31 -6.00
N LEU A 66 -3.52 -22.51 -4.89
CA LEU A 66 -2.33 -21.76 -4.51
C LEU A 66 -1.28 -21.71 -5.61
N GLU A 67 -0.95 -22.85 -6.23
CA GLU A 67 0.04 -22.90 -7.31
C GLU A 67 -0.35 -22.03 -8.51
N VAL A 68 -1.66 -22.00 -8.84
CA VAL A 68 -2.19 -21.17 -9.93
C VAL A 68 -2.08 -19.69 -9.59
N GLN A 69 -2.44 -19.30 -8.38
CA GLN A 69 -2.31 -17.90 -7.94
C GLN A 69 -0.86 -17.46 -7.85
N LEU A 70 0.05 -18.30 -7.33
CA LEU A 70 1.48 -17.98 -7.29
C LEU A 70 2.10 -17.85 -8.69
N ALA A 71 1.68 -18.71 -9.63
CA ALA A 71 2.10 -18.62 -11.03
C ALA A 71 1.61 -17.30 -11.67
N ASP A 72 0.36 -16.93 -11.42
CA ASP A 72 -0.26 -15.68 -11.91
C ASP A 72 0.46 -14.45 -11.35
N VAL A 73 0.67 -14.37 -10.02
CA VAL A 73 1.41 -13.27 -9.39
C VAL A 73 2.83 -13.15 -9.95
N ARG A 74 3.53 -14.29 -10.19
CA ARG A 74 4.87 -14.25 -10.80
C ARG A 74 4.84 -13.75 -12.24
N ALA A 75 3.90 -14.25 -13.04
CA ALA A 75 3.80 -13.91 -14.46
C ALA A 75 3.43 -12.42 -14.64
N THR A 76 2.44 -11.94 -13.90
CA THR A 76 2.00 -10.54 -13.99
C THR A 76 3.05 -9.57 -13.45
N HIS A 77 3.76 -9.95 -12.38
CA HIS A 77 4.89 -9.17 -11.88
C HIS A 77 6.04 -9.12 -12.88
N ALA A 78 6.39 -10.24 -13.54
CA ALA A 78 7.40 -10.27 -14.58
C ALA A 78 7.01 -9.38 -15.77
N ALA A 79 5.74 -9.40 -16.18
CA ALA A 79 5.23 -8.53 -17.23
C ALA A 79 5.34 -7.04 -16.83
N PHE A 80 5.04 -6.70 -15.58
CA PHE A 80 5.23 -5.35 -15.06
C PHE A 80 6.70 -4.92 -15.10
N LEU A 81 7.63 -5.76 -14.63
CA LEU A 81 9.07 -5.45 -14.68
C LEU A 81 9.54 -5.24 -16.12
N ALA A 82 9.11 -6.09 -17.05
CA ALA A 82 9.46 -5.94 -18.47
C ALA A 82 9.00 -4.59 -19.06
N GLN A 83 7.91 -3.99 -18.54
CA GLN A 83 7.50 -2.65 -18.92
C GLN A 83 8.45 -1.58 -18.36
N THR A 84 8.97 -1.76 -17.15
CA THR A 84 9.91 -0.80 -16.54
C THR A 84 11.29 -0.81 -17.19
N GLU A 85 11.64 -1.88 -17.89
CA GLU A 85 12.89 -2.02 -18.64
C GLU A 85 12.84 -1.42 -20.06
N GLN A 86 11.63 -1.07 -20.54
CA GLN A 86 11.48 -0.42 -21.83
C GLN A 86 11.84 1.07 -21.75
N ASP A 87 12.08 1.67 -22.90
CA ASP A 87 12.29 3.11 -23.01
C ASP A 87 10.98 3.84 -22.70
N GLN A 88 10.91 4.41 -21.51
CA GLN A 88 9.74 5.09 -20.97
C GLN A 88 10.01 6.59 -20.81
N ASP A 89 9.05 7.41 -21.15
CA ASP A 89 9.03 8.79 -20.65
C ASP A 89 8.59 8.81 -19.18
N TRP A 90 9.57 8.74 -18.29
CA TRP A 90 9.36 8.74 -16.84
C TRP A 90 8.81 10.05 -16.29
N SER A 91 8.90 11.15 -17.05
CA SER A 91 8.40 12.47 -16.67
C SER A 91 6.92 12.68 -17.04
N ARG A 92 6.34 11.79 -17.86
CA ARG A 92 4.94 11.90 -18.26
C ARG A 92 4.00 11.69 -17.10
N THR A 93 2.89 12.40 -17.10
CA THR A 93 1.77 12.14 -16.20
C THR A 93 0.98 10.93 -16.67
N VAL A 94 0.64 10.06 -15.74
CA VAL A 94 -0.22 8.90 -15.95
C VAL A 94 -1.48 9.01 -15.10
N GLU A 95 -2.57 8.43 -15.59
CA GLU A 95 -3.81 8.33 -14.85
C GLU A 95 -3.89 6.96 -14.17
N LEU A 96 -4.24 6.99 -12.89
CA LEU A 96 -4.45 5.85 -12.03
C LEU A 96 -5.94 5.70 -11.70
N ARG A 97 -6.27 4.74 -10.82
CA ARG A 97 -7.65 4.52 -10.36
C ARG A 97 -8.26 5.79 -9.77
N ASN A 98 -9.57 5.97 -9.96
CA ASN A 98 -10.37 7.08 -9.41
C ASN A 98 -9.90 8.47 -9.86
N GLY A 99 -9.32 8.58 -11.06
CA GLY A 99 -8.86 9.86 -11.61
C GLY A 99 -7.61 10.44 -10.92
N VAL A 100 -6.94 9.65 -10.09
CA VAL A 100 -5.67 10.05 -9.49
C VAL A 100 -4.62 10.11 -10.60
N THR A 101 -3.85 11.19 -10.64
CA THR A 101 -2.73 11.35 -11.57
C THR A 101 -1.41 11.34 -10.82
N ASP A 102 -0.36 10.82 -11.48
CA ASP A 102 0.98 10.78 -10.92
C ASP A 102 2.02 10.78 -12.06
N LEU A 103 3.30 10.96 -11.71
CA LEU A 103 4.39 10.76 -12.66
C LEU A 103 4.62 9.26 -12.93
N ALA A 104 4.93 8.91 -14.16
CA ALA A 104 5.27 7.54 -14.52
C ALA A 104 6.44 6.99 -13.67
N SER A 105 7.39 7.86 -13.27
CA SER A 105 8.50 7.51 -12.39
C SER A 105 8.10 7.03 -10.99
N ASN A 106 6.89 7.34 -10.54
CA ASN A 106 6.36 6.89 -9.25
C ASN A 106 5.66 5.52 -9.33
N VAL A 107 5.28 5.06 -10.52
CA VAL A 107 4.55 3.79 -10.70
C VAL A 107 5.31 2.58 -10.13
N PRO A 108 6.65 2.43 -10.32
CA PRO A 108 7.39 1.34 -9.69
C PRO A 108 7.34 1.36 -8.16
N PHE A 109 7.40 2.56 -7.54
CA PHE A 109 7.26 2.67 -6.09
C PHE A 109 5.85 2.31 -5.63
N ARG A 110 4.80 2.76 -6.34
CA ARG A 110 3.41 2.35 -6.05
C ARG A 110 3.24 0.83 -6.10
N ARG A 111 3.88 0.16 -7.08
CA ARG A 111 3.88 -1.31 -7.10
C ARG A 111 4.60 -1.93 -5.91
N LEU A 112 5.70 -1.34 -5.47
CA LEU A 112 6.40 -1.80 -4.27
C LEU A 112 5.51 -1.66 -3.03
N VAL A 113 4.80 -0.54 -2.89
CA VAL A 113 3.82 -0.30 -1.81
C VAL A 113 2.75 -1.40 -1.78
N GLU A 114 2.15 -1.73 -2.93
CA GLU A 114 1.17 -2.82 -3.03
C GLU A 114 1.76 -4.16 -2.55
N VAL A 115 2.99 -4.49 -2.97
CA VAL A 115 3.63 -5.75 -2.60
C VAL A 115 3.97 -5.82 -1.11
N GLU A 116 4.51 -4.75 -0.55
CA GLU A 116 4.98 -4.73 0.84
C GLU A 116 3.80 -4.65 1.82
N LEU A 117 2.85 -3.74 1.62
CA LEU A 117 1.70 -3.63 2.51
C LEU A 117 0.79 -4.85 2.43
N HIS A 118 0.57 -5.39 1.24
CA HIS A 118 -0.22 -6.62 1.11
C HIS A 118 0.52 -7.88 1.56
N HIS A 119 1.86 -7.87 1.66
CA HIS A 119 2.60 -8.92 2.36
C HIS A 119 2.23 -8.95 3.85
N VAL A 120 2.10 -7.79 4.48
CA VAL A 120 1.57 -7.67 5.85
C VAL A 120 0.11 -8.13 5.90
N ASP A 121 -0.72 -7.65 4.97
CA ASP A 121 -2.15 -7.97 4.93
C ASP A 121 -2.45 -9.48 4.75
N LEU A 122 -1.53 -10.25 4.17
CA LEU A 122 -1.66 -11.71 4.04
C LEU A 122 -1.75 -12.46 5.38
N ASN A 123 -1.37 -11.84 6.51
CA ASN A 123 -1.44 -12.47 7.84
C ASN A 123 -0.70 -13.82 7.91
N ILE A 124 0.55 -13.82 7.46
CA ILE A 124 1.43 -15.00 7.39
C ILE A 124 2.73 -14.82 8.21
N GLY A 125 2.68 -13.97 9.24
CA GLY A 125 3.80 -13.72 10.14
C GLY A 125 4.83 -12.70 9.63
N TYR A 126 4.44 -11.88 8.64
CA TYR A 126 5.20 -10.68 8.21
C TYR A 126 4.42 -9.45 8.65
N GLU A 127 5.07 -8.58 9.40
CA GLU A 127 4.43 -7.43 10.07
C GLU A 127 5.02 -6.10 9.60
N LEU A 128 4.39 -4.99 9.97
CA LEU A 128 4.88 -3.64 9.63
C LEU A 128 6.30 -3.38 10.17
N SER A 129 6.67 -4.01 11.29
CA SER A 129 8.02 -3.94 11.88
C SER A 129 9.08 -4.68 11.06
N ASP A 130 8.69 -5.60 10.18
CA ASP A 130 9.59 -6.34 9.29
C ASP A 130 9.88 -5.59 7.98
N LEU A 131 9.15 -4.51 7.71
CA LEU A 131 9.34 -3.69 6.50
C LEU A 131 10.75 -3.06 6.49
N PRO A 132 11.42 -3.00 5.32
CA PRO A 132 12.69 -2.31 5.21
C PRO A 132 12.57 -0.83 5.64
N ARG A 133 13.51 -0.37 6.48
CA ARG A 133 13.50 1.01 7.00
C ARG A 133 13.39 2.07 5.91
N GLU A 134 14.12 1.89 4.81
CA GLU A 134 14.10 2.82 3.67
C GLU A 134 12.73 2.86 2.98
N PHE A 135 12.10 1.70 2.84
CA PHE A 135 10.72 1.62 2.34
C PHE A 135 9.76 2.34 3.30
N THR A 136 9.82 2.03 4.60
CA THR A 136 8.96 2.63 5.62
C THR A 136 9.06 4.16 5.63
N ALA A 137 10.28 4.70 5.63
CA ALA A 137 10.49 6.14 5.60
C ALA A 137 9.94 6.80 4.32
N ARG A 138 10.13 6.16 3.17
CA ARG A 138 9.61 6.65 1.89
C ARG A 138 8.09 6.59 1.83
N GLU A 139 7.48 5.52 2.35
CA GLU A 139 6.02 5.38 2.36
C GLU A 139 5.38 6.36 3.36
N ILE A 140 5.99 6.60 4.51
CA ILE A 140 5.55 7.66 5.43
C ILE A 140 5.54 9.01 4.72
N ALA A 141 6.62 9.36 4.02
CA ALA A 141 6.70 10.62 3.26
C ALA A 141 5.62 10.70 2.18
N PHE A 142 5.40 9.62 1.45
CA PHE A 142 4.41 9.54 0.38
C PHE A 142 2.97 9.70 0.91
N LEU A 143 2.64 9.02 2.01
CA LEU A 143 1.31 9.12 2.62
C LEU A 143 1.12 10.47 3.34
N ALA A 144 2.15 11.03 3.96
CA ALA A 144 2.09 12.35 4.56
C ALA A 144 1.79 13.42 3.49
N ASP A 145 2.43 13.35 2.32
CA ASP A 145 2.14 14.23 1.18
C ASP A 145 0.70 14.05 0.67
N ARG A 146 0.22 12.81 0.58
CA ARG A 146 -1.15 12.50 0.15
C ARG A 146 -2.22 13.20 1.00
N TRP A 147 -1.99 13.30 2.31
CA TRP A 147 -2.90 13.94 3.25
C TRP A 147 -2.59 15.43 3.47
N SER A 148 -1.52 15.94 2.88
CA SER A 148 -1.13 17.35 3.00
C SER A 148 -2.20 18.26 2.40
N GLY A 149 -2.53 19.34 3.12
CA GLY A 149 -3.54 20.31 2.70
C GLY A 149 -5.00 19.83 2.79
N ARG A 150 -5.24 18.62 3.28
CA ARG A 150 -6.60 18.05 3.40
C ARG A 150 -7.35 18.71 4.55
N PRO A 151 -8.51 19.34 4.30
CA PRO A 151 -9.25 20.06 5.34
C PRO A 151 -9.87 19.16 6.40
N GLU A 152 -10.09 17.89 6.08
CA GLU A 152 -10.62 16.88 7.00
C GLU A 152 -9.59 16.33 8.00
N VAL A 153 -8.29 16.61 7.77
CA VAL A 153 -7.19 16.18 8.65
C VAL A 153 -6.57 17.43 9.32
N PRO A 154 -6.51 17.49 10.65
CA PRO A 154 -5.85 18.61 11.34
C PRO A 154 -4.35 18.64 11.00
N PRO A 155 -3.64 19.75 11.25
CA PRO A 155 -2.20 19.77 11.07
C PRO A 155 -1.51 18.75 11.99
N VAL A 156 -0.72 17.84 11.40
CA VAL A 156 -0.02 16.77 12.12
C VAL A 156 1.47 16.83 11.79
N THR A 157 2.29 16.72 12.84
CA THR A 157 3.74 16.49 12.74
C THR A 157 4.02 15.04 13.12
N LEU A 158 4.74 14.31 12.28
CA LEU A 158 5.17 12.93 12.49
C LEU A 158 6.65 12.91 12.83
N GLN A 159 7.05 12.21 13.89
CA GLN A 159 8.44 12.11 14.33
C GLN A 159 8.77 10.68 14.73
N ILE A 160 9.88 10.14 14.22
CA ILE A 160 10.39 8.84 14.64
C ILE A 160 11.13 9.01 15.96
N GLU A 161 10.72 8.25 16.99
CA GLU A 161 11.41 8.23 18.28
C GLU A 161 12.80 7.56 18.18
N GLY A 162 13.80 8.21 18.78
CA GLY A 162 15.15 7.64 18.86
C GLY A 162 15.96 7.71 17.56
N ASP A 163 15.43 8.28 16.51
CA ASP A 163 16.18 8.53 15.28
C ASP A 163 17.06 9.77 15.47
N GLY A 164 18.36 9.55 15.57
CA GLY A 164 19.33 10.62 15.78
C GLY A 164 19.42 11.65 14.66
N ASP A 165 18.80 11.38 13.50
CA ASP A 165 18.72 12.29 12.36
C ASP A 165 17.44 13.16 12.35
N GLY A 166 16.51 12.92 13.30
CA GLY A 166 15.33 13.75 13.51
C GLY A 166 14.34 13.74 12.35
N SER A 167 14.16 12.61 11.68
CA SER A 167 13.20 12.47 10.58
C SER A 167 11.81 12.95 11.00
N THR A 168 11.34 14.00 10.31
CA THR A 168 10.08 14.66 10.62
C THR A 168 9.30 14.89 9.32
N TRP A 169 8.00 14.60 9.35
CA TRP A 169 7.08 14.89 8.24
C TRP A 169 5.89 15.70 8.74
N HIS A 170 5.28 16.43 7.83
CA HIS A 170 4.09 17.22 8.11
C HIS A 170 2.96 16.78 7.18
N THR A 171 1.73 16.75 7.70
CA THR A 171 0.55 16.40 6.94
C THR A 171 -0.69 17.11 7.45
N GLY A 172 -1.84 16.91 6.78
CA GLY A 172 -3.07 17.61 7.12
C GLY A 172 -3.05 19.07 6.67
N GLY A 173 -4.10 19.80 6.99
CA GLY A 173 -4.28 21.21 6.59
C GLY A 173 -5.62 21.77 7.04
N GLY A 174 -6.41 20.97 7.78
CA GLY A 174 -7.69 21.37 8.35
C GLY A 174 -7.57 22.31 9.53
N GLU A 175 -8.73 22.67 10.07
CA GLU A 175 -8.83 23.46 11.29
C GLU A 175 -8.45 22.63 12.52
N GLY A 176 -7.84 23.26 13.51
CA GLY A 176 -7.46 22.66 14.79
C GLY A 176 -6.05 23.04 15.22
N GLY A 177 -5.72 22.73 16.47
CA GLY A 177 -4.34 22.86 16.97
C GLY A 177 -3.44 21.79 16.34
N PRO A 178 -2.13 22.09 16.17
CA PRO A 178 -1.19 21.09 15.65
C PRO A 178 -1.06 19.92 16.62
N VAL A 179 -1.10 18.71 16.06
CA VAL A 179 -0.89 17.46 16.82
C VAL A 179 0.47 16.88 16.41
N THR A 180 1.23 16.41 17.39
CA THR A 180 2.47 15.69 17.12
C THR A 180 2.29 14.22 17.47
N LEU A 181 2.65 13.35 16.54
CA LEU A 181 2.66 11.89 16.70
C LEU A 181 4.12 11.43 16.76
N LEU A 182 4.47 10.75 17.85
CA LEU A 182 5.79 10.17 18.04
C LEU A 182 5.67 8.65 18.19
N GLY A 183 6.59 7.93 17.58
CA GLY A 183 6.65 6.48 17.64
C GLY A 183 7.68 5.91 16.69
N THR A 184 7.72 4.60 16.57
CA THR A 184 8.53 3.92 15.57
C THR A 184 8.02 4.18 14.14
N GLY A 185 8.84 3.95 13.13
CA GLY A 185 8.40 4.05 11.74
C GLY A 185 7.23 3.12 11.43
N ALA A 186 7.20 1.92 12.00
CA ALA A 186 6.11 0.96 11.84
C ALA A 186 4.78 1.48 12.43
N GLU A 187 4.81 2.11 13.60
CA GLU A 187 3.62 2.67 14.24
C GLU A 187 3.08 3.90 13.49
N LEU A 188 3.97 4.79 13.03
CA LEU A 188 3.57 5.92 12.18
C LEU A 188 2.97 5.45 10.86
N LEU A 189 3.56 4.43 10.23
CA LEU A 189 3.03 3.83 9.01
C LEU A 189 1.70 3.13 9.26
N ALA A 190 1.53 2.44 10.41
CA ALA A 190 0.28 1.82 10.81
C ALA A 190 -0.88 2.83 10.82
N TRP A 191 -0.65 3.99 11.43
CA TRP A 191 -1.64 5.07 11.44
C TRP A 191 -1.92 5.61 10.05
N LEU A 192 -0.86 5.96 9.28
CA LEU A 192 -1.00 6.55 7.95
C LEU A 192 -1.68 5.61 6.94
N ALA A 193 -1.38 4.33 7.01
CA ALA A 193 -1.89 3.33 6.08
C ALA A 193 -3.19 2.65 6.56
N GLY A 194 -3.65 2.96 7.77
CA GLY A 194 -4.84 2.33 8.36
C GLY A 194 -4.67 0.83 8.55
N ARG A 195 -3.49 0.39 9.03
CA ARG A 195 -3.17 -1.03 9.29
C ARG A 195 -2.84 -1.26 10.75
N GLY A 196 -2.74 -2.54 11.11
CA GLY A 196 -2.40 -2.95 12.46
C GLY A 196 -3.39 -2.38 13.48
N ASP A 197 -2.86 -1.77 14.53
CA ASP A 197 -3.64 -1.14 15.61
C ASP A 197 -4.07 0.32 15.30
N GLY A 198 -3.80 0.81 14.08
CA GLY A 198 -4.14 2.16 13.67
C GLY A 198 -3.37 3.25 14.40
N GLY A 199 -2.21 2.92 14.96
CA GLY A 199 -1.36 3.85 15.70
C GLY A 199 -1.72 3.98 17.18
N ALA A 200 -2.38 2.97 17.78
CA ALA A 200 -2.78 2.98 19.20
C ALA A 200 -1.58 3.10 20.18
N HIS A 201 -0.39 2.76 19.72
CA HIS A 201 0.86 2.86 20.51
C HIS A 201 1.59 4.19 20.31
N LEU A 202 1.15 5.05 19.42
CA LEU A 202 1.77 6.37 19.22
C LEU A 202 1.62 7.26 20.44
N THR A 203 2.69 7.97 20.79
CA THR A 203 2.60 9.10 21.72
C THR A 203 2.00 10.30 21.00
N VAL A 204 0.87 10.79 21.51
CA VAL A 204 0.12 11.90 20.90
C VAL A 204 0.24 13.14 21.77
N VAL A 205 0.72 14.24 21.19
CA VAL A 205 0.90 15.53 21.88
C VAL A 205 0.08 16.60 21.17
N GLY A 206 -0.65 17.41 21.94
CA GLY A 206 -1.40 18.55 21.44
C GLY A 206 -2.88 18.28 21.14
N GLY A 207 -3.34 17.02 21.22
CA GLY A 207 -4.75 16.68 20.98
C GLY A 207 -4.99 15.18 21.00
N PRO A 208 -6.17 14.71 20.61
CA PRO A 208 -6.42 13.27 20.38
C PRO A 208 -5.74 12.80 19.09
N LEU A 209 -5.55 11.47 18.95
CA LEU A 209 -5.10 10.86 17.70
C LEU A 209 -6.10 11.19 16.57
N PRO A 210 -5.68 11.88 15.51
CA PRO A 210 -6.59 12.22 14.43
C PRO A 210 -7.01 10.98 13.64
N ALA A 211 -8.28 10.94 13.22
CA ALA A 211 -8.75 9.94 12.26
C ALA A 211 -8.35 10.36 10.84
N LEU A 212 -7.87 9.41 10.04
CA LEU A 212 -7.62 9.61 8.63
C LEU A 212 -8.79 9.05 7.79
N PRO A 213 -9.13 9.69 6.66
CA PRO A 213 -10.01 9.11 5.68
C PRO A 213 -9.44 7.78 5.14
N PRO A 214 -10.28 6.88 4.59
CA PRO A 214 -9.78 5.67 3.90
C PRO A 214 -8.85 6.01 2.71
N LEU A 215 -7.84 5.15 2.51
CA LEU A 215 -6.90 5.25 1.39
C LEU A 215 -7.54 4.99 0.02
#